data_bd0ad929170c50b7652a15f2a7744a5d
#
_entry.id   bd0ad929170c50b7652a15f2a7744a5d
#
_cell.length_a   1.000
_cell.length_b   1.000
_cell.length_c   1.000
_cell.angle_alpha   90.00
_cell.angle_beta   90.00
_cell.angle_gamma   90.00
#
_symmetry.space_group_name_H-M   'P 1'
#
loop_
_entity.id
_entity.type
_entity.pdbx_description
1 polymer ?
#
loop_
_entity_poly.entity_id
_entity_poly.type
_entity_poly.pdbx_seq_one_letter_code
_entity_poly.pdbx_strand_id
1 'polypeptide(L)'
;FRCKLDGILLINKEKKYTSHDVVAKVKKILKVKVGHTGTLDPNATGILPLLLGNATKISKYLINHNKEYIAELKLGVKTDTADGEGKVIAEKQVNLEEIFENINESIQQILNSFVGKTLQKPPMYSAIKVNGKKLYEYARKNEKVEVKSRQIEIYKMELIKLDLKENIIKFKVRCSKGTYIRTLCEDIAEKLNTYGYMKELQRTEVGDFKIENAITIGELEELVNENKLKDKINEEALNIVNSKDRKYFIKIEELFMDKKIINLDEDLLNKFLNGVMIKNNNIDGIYRIYNKNN
;
A
#
# COMPACT_ATOMS: atom_id res chain seq x y z
N PHE A 1 4.76 11.35 -32.16
CA PHE A 1 4.07 10.45 -31.21
C PHE A 1 4.80 10.51 -29.88
N ARG A 2 4.21 11.11 -28.83
CA ARG A 2 4.75 11.04 -27.46
C ARG A 2 4.54 9.59 -26.99
N CYS A 3 5.61 8.83 -26.84
CA CYS A 3 5.57 7.55 -26.14
C CYS A 3 4.97 7.77 -24.74
N LYS A 4 3.81 7.18 -24.51
CA LYS A 4 3.11 7.29 -23.22
C LYS A 4 3.57 6.13 -22.36
N LEU A 5 4.28 6.43 -21.28
CA LEU A 5 4.59 5.46 -20.24
C LEU A 5 3.32 5.24 -19.39
N ASP A 6 2.53 4.26 -19.77
CA ASP A 6 1.27 3.92 -19.13
C ASP A 6 1.39 2.54 -18.45
N GLY A 7 1.33 2.49 -17.13
CA GLY A 7 1.47 1.24 -16.39
C GLY A 7 1.59 1.44 -14.89
N ILE A 8 1.99 0.38 -14.20
CA ILE A 8 2.24 0.38 -12.76
C ILE A 8 3.73 0.19 -12.53
N LEU A 9 4.32 1.10 -11.77
CA LEU A 9 5.69 1.02 -11.30
C LEU A 9 5.66 0.64 -9.82
N LEU A 10 6.37 -0.43 -9.46
CA LEU A 10 6.50 -0.90 -8.09
C LEU A 10 7.72 -0.26 -7.44
N ILE A 11 7.48 0.64 -6.50
CA ILE A 11 8.56 1.29 -5.72
C ILE A 11 8.62 0.67 -4.32
N ASN A 12 9.83 0.30 -3.90
CA ASN A 12 10.15 0.02 -2.51
C ASN A 12 10.43 1.35 -1.80
N LYS A 13 9.40 1.87 -1.11
CA LYS A 13 9.51 3.15 -0.40
C LYS A 13 10.44 3.01 0.80
N GLU A 14 11.42 3.85 0.89
CA GLU A 14 12.34 3.96 2.01
C GLU A 14 11.74 4.80 3.16
N LYS A 15 12.34 4.70 4.35
CA LYS A 15 11.98 5.55 5.51
C LYS A 15 12.15 7.04 5.20
N LYS A 16 11.46 7.88 5.95
CA LYS A 16 11.48 9.35 5.90
C LYS A 16 10.88 9.97 4.64
N TYR A 17 10.46 9.18 3.67
CA TYR A 17 9.66 9.67 2.54
C TYR A 17 8.18 9.50 2.82
N THR A 18 7.39 10.55 2.58
CA THR A 18 5.95 10.38 2.43
C THR A 18 5.64 9.72 1.09
N SER A 19 4.47 9.10 0.96
CA SER A 19 4.02 8.56 -0.34
C SER A 19 3.93 9.65 -1.43
N HIS A 20 3.68 10.91 -1.03
CA HIS A 20 3.67 12.07 -1.94
C HIS A 20 5.07 12.47 -2.40
N ASP A 21 6.08 12.38 -1.53
CA ASP A 21 7.48 12.66 -1.91
C ASP A 21 7.95 11.66 -2.96
N VAL A 22 7.60 10.38 -2.78
CA VAL A 22 7.89 9.33 -3.78
C VAL A 22 7.22 9.65 -5.11
N VAL A 23 5.92 10.02 -5.10
CA VAL A 23 5.20 10.43 -6.31
C VAL A 23 5.88 11.64 -6.98
N ALA A 24 6.26 12.66 -6.20
CA ALA A 24 6.91 13.87 -6.72
C ALA A 24 8.28 13.55 -7.35
N LYS A 25 9.10 12.73 -6.69
CA LYS A 25 10.40 12.30 -7.21
C LYS A 25 10.26 11.51 -8.51
N VAL A 26 9.40 10.48 -8.53
CA VAL A 26 9.17 9.66 -9.73
C VAL A 26 8.59 10.50 -10.88
N LYS A 27 7.69 11.45 -10.58
CA LYS A 27 7.18 12.41 -11.58
C LYS A 27 8.29 13.28 -12.17
N LYS A 28 9.25 13.71 -11.34
CA LYS A 28 10.42 14.50 -11.79
C LYS A 28 11.36 13.67 -12.66
N ILE A 29 11.62 12.41 -12.29
CA ILE A 29 12.50 11.48 -13.01
C ILE A 29 11.88 11.12 -14.37
N LEU A 30 10.63 10.64 -14.39
CA LEU A 30 9.99 10.08 -15.58
C LEU A 30 9.19 11.10 -16.41
N LYS A 31 8.97 12.33 -15.92
CA LYS A 31 8.21 13.43 -16.55
C LYS A 31 6.80 13.02 -17.05
N VAL A 32 6.16 12.10 -16.33
CA VAL A 32 4.79 11.63 -16.59
C VAL A 32 3.87 11.93 -15.42
N LYS A 33 2.55 11.81 -15.64
CA LYS A 33 1.58 11.85 -14.55
C LYS A 33 1.77 10.63 -13.65
N VAL A 34 1.80 10.84 -12.32
CA VAL A 34 1.99 9.76 -11.33
C VAL A 34 0.93 9.89 -10.25
N GLY A 35 0.38 8.75 -9.83
CA GLY A 35 -0.49 8.59 -8.67
C GLY A 35 -0.10 7.35 -7.87
N HIS A 36 -0.69 7.13 -6.70
CA HIS A 36 -0.49 5.90 -5.92
C HIS A 36 -1.81 5.28 -5.46
N THR A 37 -1.82 3.99 -5.11
CA THR A 37 -3.03 3.22 -4.75
C THR A 37 -3.24 3.04 -3.26
N GLY A 38 -2.32 3.53 -2.42
CA GLY A 38 -2.45 3.41 -0.95
C GLY A 38 -1.28 4.03 -0.22
N THR A 39 -1.58 4.95 0.67
CA THR A 39 -0.59 5.66 1.46
C THR A 39 0.17 4.71 2.39
N LEU A 40 1.47 4.95 2.54
CA LEU A 40 2.32 4.47 3.62
C LEU A 40 2.71 5.66 4.50
N ASP A 41 2.76 5.44 5.80
CA ASP A 41 3.27 6.43 6.76
C ASP A 41 4.74 6.77 6.44
N PRO A 42 5.25 7.96 6.81
CA PRO A 42 6.62 8.39 6.45
C PRO A 42 7.70 7.39 6.86
N ASN A 43 7.59 6.82 8.06
CA ASN A 43 8.56 5.85 8.57
C ASN A 43 8.27 4.40 8.20
N ALA A 44 7.09 4.11 7.65
CA ALA A 44 6.83 2.81 7.06
C ALA A 44 7.62 2.64 5.76
N THR A 45 8.08 1.42 5.51
CA THR A 45 8.80 1.04 4.29
C THR A 45 7.98 0.09 3.44
N GLY A 46 8.49 -0.27 2.28
CA GLY A 46 7.97 -1.37 1.48
C GLY A 46 7.22 -0.93 0.23
N ILE A 47 6.49 -1.86 -0.35
CA ILE A 47 5.93 -1.72 -1.68
C ILE A 47 4.87 -0.61 -1.78
N LEU A 48 5.08 0.31 -2.70
CA LEU A 48 4.17 1.38 -3.08
C LEU A 48 3.93 1.33 -4.60
N PRO A 49 2.83 0.71 -5.05
CA PRO A 49 2.48 0.71 -6.46
C PRO A 49 2.12 2.12 -6.93
N LEU A 50 2.83 2.62 -7.93
CA LEU A 50 2.61 3.91 -8.57
C LEU A 50 1.95 3.72 -9.93
N LEU A 51 0.95 4.54 -10.20
CA LEU A 51 0.22 4.56 -11.46
C LEU A 51 0.84 5.63 -12.36
N LEU A 52 1.33 5.25 -13.54
CA LEU A 52 1.97 6.13 -14.50
C LEU A 52 1.02 6.45 -15.66
N GLY A 53 0.99 7.71 -16.08
CA GLY A 53 0.23 8.16 -17.25
C GLY A 53 -1.27 7.85 -17.16
N ASN A 54 -1.79 7.12 -18.15
CA ASN A 54 -3.20 6.72 -18.19
C ASN A 54 -3.58 5.69 -17.12
N ALA A 55 -2.62 4.95 -16.56
CA ALA A 55 -2.91 4.04 -15.45
C ALA A 55 -3.49 4.75 -14.22
N THR A 56 -3.31 6.07 -14.08
CA THR A 56 -3.98 6.83 -13.01
C THR A 56 -5.52 6.76 -13.08
N LYS A 57 -6.10 6.45 -14.24
CA LYS A 57 -7.56 6.30 -14.43
C LYS A 57 -8.10 4.98 -13.89
N ILE A 58 -7.25 3.95 -13.77
CA ILE A 58 -7.64 2.62 -13.27
C ILE A 58 -7.42 2.43 -11.77
N SER A 59 -7.07 3.48 -11.03
CA SER A 59 -6.81 3.43 -9.58
C SER A 59 -7.92 2.74 -8.79
N LYS A 60 -9.20 2.93 -9.18
CA LYS A 60 -10.36 2.32 -8.52
C LYS A 60 -10.34 0.79 -8.49
N TYR A 61 -9.67 0.14 -9.44
CA TYR A 61 -9.55 -1.32 -9.49
C TYR A 61 -8.45 -1.85 -8.57
N LEU A 62 -7.50 -1.03 -8.18
CA LEU A 62 -6.32 -1.41 -7.40
C LEU A 62 -6.39 -1.01 -5.92
N ILE A 63 -7.23 -0.03 -5.56
CA ILE A 63 -7.39 0.46 -4.18
C ILE A 63 -7.91 -0.63 -3.24
N ASN A 64 -8.71 -1.56 -3.76
CA ASN A 64 -9.39 -2.58 -2.98
C ASN A 64 -8.53 -3.81 -2.66
N HIS A 65 -7.29 -3.86 -3.11
CA HIS A 65 -6.41 -4.99 -2.89
C HIS A 65 -6.10 -5.19 -1.40
N ASN A 66 -6.01 -6.45 -0.99
CA ASN A 66 -5.51 -6.85 0.32
C ASN A 66 -4.04 -6.45 0.45
N LYS A 67 -3.54 -6.30 1.66
CA LYS A 67 -2.16 -5.94 1.96
C LYS A 67 -1.56 -6.94 2.92
N GLU A 68 -0.27 -7.14 2.79
CA GLU A 68 0.53 -7.87 3.78
C GLU A 68 1.60 -6.94 4.35
N TYR A 69 1.79 -7.04 5.65
CA TYR A 69 2.77 -6.25 6.38
C TYR A 69 3.60 -7.13 7.30
N ILE A 70 4.84 -6.72 7.52
CA ILE A 70 5.65 -7.11 8.67
C ILE A 70 5.71 -5.91 9.60
N ALA A 71 5.31 -6.11 10.86
CA ALA A 71 5.28 -5.08 11.88
C ALA A 71 6.09 -5.47 13.10
N GLU A 72 6.68 -4.49 13.77
CA GLU A 72 7.29 -4.61 15.08
C GLU A 72 6.46 -3.83 16.09
N LEU A 73 5.86 -4.51 17.03
CA LEU A 73 5.15 -3.97 18.18
C LEU A 73 6.13 -3.86 19.35
N LYS A 74 6.38 -2.65 19.84
CA LYS A 74 7.07 -2.39 21.11
C LYS A 74 6.05 -2.38 22.24
N LEU A 75 6.24 -3.24 23.22
CA LEU A 75 5.40 -3.32 24.42
C LEU A 75 5.93 -2.40 25.53
N GLY A 76 5.06 -2.10 26.49
CA GLY A 76 5.35 -1.36 27.71
C GLY A 76 5.15 0.15 27.60
N VAL A 77 5.00 0.70 26.41
CA VAL A 77 4.97 2.14 26.16
C VAL A 77 3.79 2.51 25.25
N LYS A 78 3.10 3.60 25.56
CA LYS A 78 2.06 4.20 24.72
C LYS A 78 2.52 5.53 24.18
N THR A 79 2.30 5.78 22.90
CA THR A 79 2.56 7.08 22.26
C THR A 79 1.24 7.70 21.76
N ASP A 80 1.23 9.02 21.59
CA ASP A 80 0.06 9.77 21.14
C ASP A 80 -0.33 9.52 19.66
N THR A 81 0.62 9.00 18.86
CA THR A 81 0.41 8.65 17.44
C THR A 81 0.26 7.15 17.21
N ALA A 82 0.43 6.31 18.25
CA ALA A 82 0.49 4.86 18.20
C ALA A 82 1.65 4.31 17.33
N ASP A 83 2.68 5.12 17.09
CA ASP A 83 3.92 4.76 16.41
C ASP A 83 5.15 5.39 17.09
N GLY A 84 6.35 5.08 16.60
CA GLY A 84 7.60 5.55 17.19
C GLY A 84 7.91 7.04 17.01
N GLU A 85 7.09 7.81 16.27
CA GLU A 85 7.24 9.25 16.08
C GLU A 85 6.51 10.07 17.17
N GLY A 86 5.56 9.41 17.85
CA GLY A 86 4.75 10.06 18.88
C GLY A 86 5.48 10.31 20.17
N LYS A 87 4.92 11.22 20.98
CA LYS A 87 5.38 11.44 22.34
C LYS A 87 4.87 10.33 23.24
N VAL A 88 5.73 9.87 24.16
CA VAL A 88 5.32 8.92 25.20
C VAL A 88 4.29 9.60 26.11
N ILE A 89 3.13 8.97 26.27
CA ILE A 89 2.01 9.46 27.07
C ILE A 89 1.67 8.53 28.25
N ALA A 90 2.10 7.26 28.21
CA ALA A 90 1.93 6.33 29.31
C ALA A 90 2.95 5.19 29.20
N GLU A 91 3.30 4.59 30.35
CA GLU A 91 4.16 3.42 30.44
C GLU A 91 3.52 2.39 31.37
N LYS A 92 3.66 1.12 31.05
CA LYS A 92 3.25 -0.02 31.86
C LYS A 92 4.16 -1.18 31.58
N GLN A 93 5.03 -1.48 32.52
CA GLN A 93 5.95 -2.63 32.38
C GLN A 93 5.18 -3.92 32.13
N VAL A 94 5.79 -4.79 31.35
CA VAL A 94 5.30 -6.14 31.07
C VAL A 94 6.45 -7.11 31.14
N ASN A 95 6.22 -8.23 31.81
CA ASN A 95 7.13 -9.37 31.82
C ASN A 95 6.37 -10.58 31.26
N LEU A 96 6.61 -10.88 30.00
CA LEU A 96 5.93 -11.99 29.32
C LEU A 96 6.34 -13.36 29.89
N GLU A 97 7.55 -13.47 30.45
CA GLU A 97 8.05 -14.70 31.05
C GLU A 97 7.31 -15.05 32.35
N GLU A 98 6.84 -14.06 33.09
CA GLU A 98 6.02 -14.26 34.29
C GLU A 98 4.56 -14.59 33.95
N ILE A 99 4.08 -14.22 32.79
CA ILE A 99 2.67 -14.36 32.38
C ILE A 99 2.43 -15.71 31.68
N PHE A 100 3.40 -16.20 30.91
CA PHE A 100 3.23 -17.34 30.02
C PHE A 100 4.32 -18.39 30.19
N GLU A 101 3.93 -19.65 30.40
CA GLU A 101 4.85 -20.79 30.39
C GLU A 101 5.40 -21.06 28.98
N ASN A 102 4.56 -21.01 27.96
CA ASN A 102 4.94 -21.18 26.57
C ASN A 102 4.66 -19.88 25.78
N ILE A 103 5.60 -18.94 25.88
CA ILE A 103 5.39 -17.55 25.40
C ILE A 103 5.09 -17.49 23.90
N ASN A 104 5.86 -18.20 23.06
CA ASN A 104 5.69 -18.16 21.61
C ASN A 104 4.29 -18.65 21.19
N GLU A 105 3.84 -19.75 21.78
CA GLU A 105 2.53 -20.32 21.49
C GLU A 105 1.42 -19.40 22.00
N SER A 106 1.55 -18.86 23.19
CA SER A 106 0.58 -17.92 23.78
C SER A 106 0.46 -16.64 22.95
N ILE A 107 1.57 -16.07 22.52
CA ILE A 107 1.56 -14.90 21.64
C ILE A 107 0.92 -15.23 20.28
N GLN A 108 1.24 -16.40 19.68
CA GLN A 108 0.61 -16.82 18.44
C GLN A 108 -0.91 -17.01 18.59
N GLN A 109 -1.39 -17.57 19.71
CA GLN A 109 -2.82 -17.70 20.02
C GLN A 109 -3.49 -16.32 20.13
N ILE A 110 -2.83 -15.34 20.79
CA ILE A 110 -3.31 -13.97 20.90
C ILE A 110 -3.41 -13.35 19.50
N LEU A 111 -2.39 -13.48 18.65
CA LEU A 111 -2.42 -13.00 17.27
C LEU A 111 -3.58 -13.63 16.48
N ASN A 112 -3.76 -14.95 16.60
CA ASN A 112 -4.84 -15.67 15.91
C ASN A 112 -6.24 -15.18 16.32
N SER A 113 -6.39 -14.68 17.54
CA SER A 113 -7.69 -14.16 18.03
C SER A 113 -8.14 -12.86 17.35
N PHE A 114 -7.27 -12.21 16.58
CA PHE A 114 -7.62 -11.04 15.75
C PHE A 114 -8.03 -11.43 14.31
N VAL A 115 -7.84 -12.70 13.91
CA VAL A 115 -8.21 -13.16 12.57
C VAL A 115 -9.74 -13.17 12.42
N GLY A 116 -10.20 -12.65 11.29
CA GLY A 116 -11.63 -12.54 10.95
C GLY A 116 -12.07 -11.09 10.74
N LYS A 117 -13.40 -10.93 10.67
CA LYS A 117 -14.05 -9.61 10.50
C LYS A 117 -14.21 -8.94 11.84
N THR A 118 -13.80 -7.69 11.94
CA THR A 118 -13.92 -6.89 13.16
C THR A 118 -14.15 -5.41 12.83
N LEU A 119 -14.52 -4.64 13.85
CA LEU A 119 -14.61 -3.19 13.75
C LEU A 119 -13.35 -2.56 14.33
N GLN A 120 -12.69 -1.72 13.54
CA GLN A 120 -11.51 -0.98 13.96
C GLN A 120 -11.80 0.52 13.94
N LYS A 121 -11.43 1.22 14.99
CA LYS A 121 -11.48 2.67 15.05
C LYS A 121 -10.20 3.23 14.41
N PRO A 122 -10.31 4.01 13.33
CA PRO A 122 -9.14 4.64 12.72
C PRO A 122 -8.42 5.58 13.69
N PRO A 123 -7.07 5.66 13.63
CA PRO A 123 -6.32 6.59 14.47
C PRO A 123 -6.59 8.04 14.03
N MET A 124 -6.45 8.98 14.98
CA MET A 124 -6.60 10.42 14.69
C MET A 124 -5.59 10.92 13.65
N TYR A 125 -4.39 10.37 13.63
CA TYR A 125 -3.36 10.67 12.64
C TYR A 125 -3.58 9.84 11.36
N SER A 126 -4.71 10.08 10.67
CA SER A 126 -5.04 9.41 9.40
C SER A 126 -5.60 10.40 8.36
N ALA A 127 -5.60 9.97 7.08
CA ALA A 127 -6.12 10.76 5.97
C ALA A 127 -7.65 10.65 5.77
N ILE A 128 -8.35 9.98 6.67
CA ILE A 128 -9.81 9.88 6.64
C ILE A 128 -10.42 11.26 6.83
N LYS A 129 -11.43 11.56 6.02
CA LYS A 129 -12.18 12.83 6.11
C LYS A 129 -13.41 12.66 7.00
N VAL A 130 -13.57 13.60 7.93
CA VAL A 130 -14.78 13.81 8.73
C VAL A 130 -15.15 15.28 8.60
N ASN A 131 -16.40 15.58 8.28
CA ASN A 131 -16.86 16.96 8.04
C ASN A 131 -15.97 17.76 7.08
N GLY A 132 -15.48 17.10 6.00
CA GLY A 132 -14.66 17.74 4.97
C GLY A 132 -13.17 17.89 5.28
N LYS A 133 -12.74 17.77 6.55
CA LYS A 133 -11.34 17.86 6.99
C LYS A 133 -10.76 16.47 7.27
N LYS A 134 -9.46 16.29 7.07
CA LYS A 134 -8.78 15.03 7.40
C LYS A 134 -8.55 14.90 8.91
N LEU A 135 -8.60 13.67 9.45
CA LEU A 135 -8.46 13.44 10.89
C LEU A 135 -7.14 13.98 11.44
N TYR A 136 -6.03 13.87 10.70
CA TYR A 136 -4.75 14.43 11.16
C TYR A 136 -4.76 15.96 11.30
N GLU A 137 -5.66 16.68 10.60
CA GLU A 137 -5.82 18.14 10.73
C GLU A 137 -6.49 18.49 12.07
N TYR A 138 -7.44 17.66 12.52
CA TYR A 138 -8.03 17.77 13.86
C TYR A 138 -6.99 17.42 14.93
N ALA A 139 -6.23 16.33 14.76
CA ALA A 139 -5.22 15.89 15.70
C ALA A 139 -4.16 17.00 15.95
N ARG A 140 -3.65 17.64 14.90
CA ARG A 140 -2.67 18.74 15.01
C ARG A 140 -3.20 19.97 15.75
N LYS A 141 -4.51 20.16 15.77
CA LYS A 141 -5.16 21.28 16.47
C LYS A 141 -5.69 20.90 17.85
N ASN A 142 -5.46 19.65 18.30
CA ASN A 142 -6.05 19.07 19.49
C ASN A 142 -7.60 19.16 19.51
N GLU A 143 -8.23 19.22 18.33
CA GLU A 143 -9.68 19.23 18.18
C GLU A 143 -10.22 17.81 18.33
N LYS A 144 -11.22 17.60 19.19
CA LYS A 144 -11.90 16.29 19.31
C LYS A 144 -12.95 16.15 18.22
N VAL A 145 -12.97 15.02 17.56
CA VAL A 145 -13.98 14.64 16.58
C VAL A 145 -14.35 13.18 16.77
N GLU A 146 -15.62 12.88 16.63
CA GLU A 146 -16.09 11.49 16.69
C GLU A 146 -15.66 10.73 15.45
N VAL A 147 -14.90 9.65 15.66
CA VAL A 147 -14.42 8.76 14.59
C VAL A 147 -15.21 7.47 14.65
N LYS A 148 -16.00 7.19 13.60
CA LYS A 148 -16.76 5.96 13.47
C LYS A 148 -15.84 4.79 13.16
N SER A 149 -16.05 3.67 13.87
CA SER A 149 -15.38 2.41 13.57
C SER A 149 -15.76 1.91 12.17
N ARG A 150 -14.82 1.22 11.52
CA ARG A 150 -15.00 0.66 10.18
C ARG A 150 -14.75 -0.84 10.21
N GLN A 151 -15.50 -1.56 9.41
CA GLN A 151 -15.27 -2.98 9.25
C GLN A 151 -13.96 -3.21 8.49
N ILE A 152 -13.12 -4.05 9.08
CA ILE A 152 -11.89 -4.58 8.49
C ILE A 152 -11.93 -6.11 8.57
N GLU A 153 -11.01 -6.75 7.86
CA GLU A 153 -10.84 -8.19 7.93
C GLU A 153 -9.35 -8.51 7.98
N ILE A 154 -8.97 -9.31 8.97
CA ILE A 154 -7.63 -9.85 9.11
C ILE A 154 -7.69 -11.29 8.64
N TYR A 155 -6.94 -11.64 7.60
CA TYR A 155 -6.97 -12.97 6.99
C TYR A 155 -6.01 -13.94 7.65
N LYS A 156 -4.85 -13.44 8.09
CA LYS A 156 -3.79 -14.25 8.70
C LYS A 156 -2.89 -13.38 9.55
N MET A 157 -2.43 -13.94 10.66
CA MET A 157 -1.36 -13.37 11.49
C MET A 157 -0.37 -14.45 11.88
N GLU A 158 0.92 -14.14 11.84
CA GLU A 158 2.01 -15.07 12.15
C GLU A 158 3.06 -14.37 13.01
N LEU A 159 3.44 -14.98 14.12
CA LEU A 159 4.60 -14.56 14.90
C LEU A 159 5.87 -14.88 14.12
N ILE A 160 6.72 -13.87 13.88
CA ILE A 160 8.02 -14.05 13.21
C ILE A 160 9.13 -14.19 14.25
N LYS A 161 9.15 -13.27 15.23
CA LYS A 161 10.18 -13.21 16.24
C LYS A 161 9.66 -12.54 17.50
N LEU A 162 10.11 -13.01 18.62
CA LEU A 162 9.93 -12.40 19.93
C LEU A 162 11.29 -11.97 20.48
N ASP A 163 11.42 -10.73 20.89
CA ASP A 163 12.59 -10.20 21.58
C ASP A 163 12.16 -9.80 23.00
N LEU A 164 12.39 -10.68 23.96
CA LEU A 164 11.98 -10.47 25.34
C LEU A 164 12.78 -9.36 26.03
N LYS A 165 14.06 -9.22 25.67
CA LYS A 165 14.93 -8.18 26.21
C LYS A 165 14.46 -6.78 25.84
N GLU A 166 14.06 -6.62 24.59
CA GLU A 166 13.57 -5.34 24.06
C GLU A 166 12.05 -5.21 24.15
N ASN A 167 11.33 -6.22 24.65
CA ASN A 167 9.87 -6.27 24.63
C ASN A 167 9.27 -5.97 23.25
N ILE A 168 9.78 -6.66 22.22
CA ILE A 168 9.34 -6.49 20.84
C ILE A 168 8.70 -7.78 20.33
N ILE A 169 7.50 -7.65 19.77
CA ILE A 169 6.82 -8.71 19.01
C ILE A 169 6.90 -8.34 17.53
N LYS A 170 7.60 -9.15 16.74
CA LYS A 170 7.62 -9.02 15.27
C LYS A 170 6.65 -10.03 14.67
N PHE A 171 5.70 -9.54 13.91
CA PHE A 171 4.66 -10.37 13.32
C PHE A 171 4.36 -9.97 11.87
N LYS A 172 3.82 -10.93 11.13
CA LYS A 172 3.29 -10.74 9.80
C LYS A 172 1.76 -10.70 9.88
N VAL A 173 1.14 -9.80 9.12
CA VAL A 173 -0.31 -9.70 9.03
C VAL A 173 -0.77 -9.48 7.60
N ARG A 174 -1.74 -10.30 7.16
CA ARG A 174 -2.48 -10.11 5.90
C ARG A 174 -3.87 -9.61 6.20
N CYS A 175 -4.26 -8.48 5.61
CA CYS A 175 -5.50 -7.80 5.97
C CYS A 175 -6.16 -7.09 4.79
N SER A 176 -7.43 -6.72 4.98
CA SER A 176 -8.20 -5.95 4.02
C SER A 176 -7.71 -4.50 3.92
N LYS A 177 -8.15 -3.82 2.86
CA LYS A 177 -7.96 -2.36 2.77
C LYS A 177 -8.48 -1.63 4.00
N GLY A 178 -7.83 -0.53 4.36
CA GLY A 178 -8.29 0.35 5.44
C GLY A 178 -7.93 -0.14 6.84
N THR A 179 -7.24 -1.26 6.99
CA THR A 179 -6.69 -1.72 8.27
C THR A 179 -5.52 -0.85 8.68
N TYR A 180 -5.55 -0.32 9.90
CA TYR A 180 -4.48 0.45 10.51
C TYR A 180 -3.65 -0.44 11.43
N ILE A 181 -2.40 -0.69 11.04
CA ILE A 181 -1.50 -1.57 11.80
C ILE A 181 -1.09 -0.92 13.13
N ARG A 182 -1.05 0.42 13.21
CA ARG A 182 -0.85 1.16 14.45
C ARG A 182 -1.91 0.82 15.49
N THR A 183 -3.18 0.90 15.12
CA THR A 183 -4.30 0.51 16.01
C THR A 183 -4.22 -0.97 16.36
N LEU A 184 -3.92 -1.84 15.40
CA LEU A 184 -3.76 -3.28 15.69
C LEU A 184 -2.66 -3.54 16.71
N CYS A 185 -1.54 -2.81 16.66
CA CYS A 185 -0.48 -2.91 17.67
C CYS A 185 -0.97 -2.50 19.06
N GLU A 186 -1.75 -1.41 19.19
CA GLU A 186 -2.36 -1.02 20.46
C GLU A 186 -3.33 -2.09 20.96
N ASP A 187 -4.20 -2.63 20.10
CA ASP A 187 -5.18 -3.66 20.44
C ASP A 187 -4.50 -4.97 20.92
N ILE A 188 -3.39 -5.38 20.29
CA ILE A 188 -2.60 -6.54 20.74
C ILE A 188 -1.98 -6.28 22.12
N ALA A 189 -1.40 -5.10 22.33
CA ALA A 189 -0.81 -4.74 23.62
C ALA A 189 -1.86 -4.66 24.73
N GLU A 190 -3.06 -4.14 24.46
CA GLU A 190 -4.17 -4.12 25.39
C GLU A 190 -4.58 -5.53 25.79
N LYS A 191 -4.64 -6.47 24.83
CA LYS A 191 -4.95 -7.88 25.11
C LYS A 191 -3.89 -8.57 25.95
N LEU A 192 -2.66 -8.09 25.91
CA LEU A 192 -1.54 -8.48 26.79
C LEU A 192 -1.55 -7.70 28.12
N ASN A 193 -2.61 -6.93 28.40
CA ASN A 193 -2.75 -6.10 29.59
C ASN A 193 -1.58 -5.12 29.80
N THR A 194 -1.05 -4.55 28.73
CA THR A 194 0.01 -3.53 28.72
C THR A 194 -0.27 -2.46 27.68
N TYR A 195 0.67 -1.55 27.50
CA TYR A 195 0.68 -0.59 26.40
C TYR A 195 1.59 -1.06 25.29
N GLY A 196 1.38 -0.52 24.09
CA GLY A 196 2.29 -0.78 22.98
C GLY A 196 2.07 0.22 21.82
N TYR A 197 3.09 0.33 20.98
CA TYR A 197 3.05 1.12 19.76
C TYR A 197 3.74 0.39 18.62
N MET A 198 3.40 0.74 17.40
CA MET A 198 4.05 0.24 16.19
C MET A 198 5.44 0.88 16.06
N LYS A 199 6.51 0.10 16.30
CA LYS A 199 7.89 0.56 16.20
C LYS A 199 8.36 0.61 14.75
N GLU A 200 8.07 -0.44 13.97
CA GLU A 200 8.46 -0.59 12.58
C GLU A 200 7.32 -1.16 11.76
N LEU A 201 7.26 -0.75 10.49
CA LEU A 201 6.28 -1.27 9.54
C LEU A 201 6.90 -1.40 8.15
N GLN A 202 6.76 -2.57 7.56
CA GLN A 202 7.09 -2.83 6.17
C GLN A 202 5.90 -3.45 5.44
N ARG A 203 5.44 -2.82 4.36
CA ARG A 203 4.43 -3.43 3.50
C ARG A 203 5.09 -4.35 2.47
N THR A 204 4.84 -5.64 2.56
CA THR A 204 5.45 -6.67 1.72
C THR A 204 4.63 -6.98 0.48
N GLU A 205 3.27 -6.85 0.56
CA GLU A 205 2.38 -7.14 -0.57
C GLU A 205 1.23 -6.13 -0.69
N VAL A 206 0.80 -5.89 -1.93
CA VAL A 206 -0.45 -5.18 -2.29
C VAL A 206 -1.12 -5.96 -3.42
N GLY A 207 -2.17 -6.75 -3.12
CA GLY A 207 -2.73 -7.71 -4.06
C GLY A 207 -1.68 -8.72 -4.49
N ASP A 208 -1.42 -8.79 -5.79
CA ASP A 208 -0.41 -9.69 -6.37
C ASP A 208 0.98 -9.04 -6.49
N PHE A 209 1.10 -7.77 -6.12
CA PHE A 209 2.37 -7.05 -6.17
C PHE A 209 3.19 -7.33 -4.91
N LYS A 210 4.42 -7.80 -5.09
CA LYS A 210 5.33 -8.18 -4.01
C LYS A 210 6.56 -7.26 -3.95
N ILE A 211 7.07 -7.06 -2.76
CA ILE A 211 8.23 -6.18 -2.50
C ILE A 211 9.49 -6.65 -3.24
N GLU A 212 9.66 -7.97 -3.46
CA GLU A 212 10.82 -8.52 -4.18
C GLU A 212 10.86 -8.07 -5.64
N ASN A 213 9.73 -7.61 -6.17
CA ASN A 213 9.61 -7.11 -7.53
C ASN A 213 9.70 -5.57 -7.61
N ALA A 214 9.87 -4.89 -6.48
CA ALA A 214 9.93 -3.43 -6.42
C ALA A 214 11.37 -2.93 -6.43
N ILE A 215 11.58 -1.74 -6.99
CA ILE A 215 12.87 -1.03 -6.99
C ILE A 215 12.81 0.20 -6.09
N THR A 216 13.96 0.63 -5.59
CA THR A 216 14.12 1.89 -4.86
C THR A 216 14.11 3.09 -5.81
N ILE A 217 13.98 4.30 -5.26
CA ILE A 217 14.11 5.53 -6.07
C ILE A 217 15.53 5.66 -6.61
N GLY A 218 16.56 5.27 -5.84
CA GLY A 218 17.94 5.29 -6.27
C GLY A 218 18.18 4.38 -7.48
N GLU A 219 17.71 3.13 -7.42
CA GLU A 219 17.79 2.21 -8.56
C GLU A 219 17.05 2.74 -9.79
N LEU A 220 15.88 3.40 -9.61
CA LEU A 220 15.19 4.04 -10.73
C LEU A 220 16.02 5.19 -11.34
N GLU A 221 16.68 6.01 -10.52
CA GLU A 221 17.54 7.09 -10.98
C GLU A 221 18.75 6.54 -11.75
N GLU A 222 19.37 5.47 -11.28
CA GLU A 222 20.46 4.78 -11.96
C GLU A 222 20.02 4.24 -13.32
N LEU A 223 18.91 3.52 -13.39
CA LEU A 223 18.37 3.00 -14.64
C LEU A 223 18.10 4.09 -15.68
N VAL A 224 17.65 5.27 -15.25
CA VAL A 224 17.42 6.41 -16.15
C VAL A 224 18.73 7.07 -16.55
N ASN A 225 19.74 7.13 -15.67
CA ASN A 225 21.02 7.77 -15.93
C ASN A 225 21.98 6.90 -16.77
N GLU A 226 21.97 5.58 -16.60
CA GLU A 226 22.80 4.63 -17.37
C GLU A 226 22.48 4.66 -18.86
N ASN A 227 21.23 4.93 -19.21
CA ASN A 227 20.78 5.07 -20.59
C ASN A 227 21.13 6.43 -21.23
N LYS A 228 22.15 7.12 -20.78
CA LYS A 228 22.72 8.42 -21.12
C LYS A 228 22.36 8.98 -22.51
N LEU A 229 21.15 9.51 -22.68
CA LEU A 229 20.83 10.45 -23.76
C LEU A 229 19.85 11.51 -23.22
N LYS A 230 20.39 12.62 -22.70
CA LYS A 230 19.68 13.69 -22.03
C LYS A 230 18.52 14.33 -22.83
N ASP A 231 18.41 14.04 -24.11
CA ASP A 231 17.41 14.66 -25.00
C ASP A 231 16.27 13.72 -25.45
N LYS A 232 16.30 12.43 -25.09
CA LYS A 232 15.30 11.42 -25.52
C LYS A 232 14.61 10.68 -24.37
N ILE A 233 14.30 11.35 -23.28
CA ILE A 233 13.65 10.76 -22.07
C ILE A 233 12.42 9.89 -22.39
N ASN A 234 11.75 10.10 -23.51
CA ASN A 234 10.58 9.31 -23.90
C ASN A 234 10.93 7.92 -24.49
N GLU A 235 12.08 7.75 -25.15
CA GLU A 235 12.54 6.45 -25.67
C GLU A 235 13.21 5.62 -24.57
N GLU A 236 13.87 6.28 -23.61
CA GLU A 236 14.55 5.63 -22.49
C GLU A 236 13.58 5.11 -21.44
N ALA A 237 12.51 5.84 -21.13
CA ALA A 237 11.40 5.32 -20.35
C ALA A 237 10.79 4.06 -20.99
N LEU A 238 10.85 3.93 -22.34
CA LEU A 238 10.45 2.73 -23.06
C LEU A 238 11.46 1.58 -22.88
N ASN A 239 12.75 1.86 -22.77
CA ASN A 239 13.76 0.82 -22.54
C ASN A 239 13.65 0.26 -21.12
N ILE A 240 13.36 1.11 -20.11
CA ILE A 240 12.94 0.67 -18.77
C ILE A 240 11.70 -0.24 -18.89
N VAL A 241 10.79 0.07 -19.79
CA VAL A 241 9.54 -0.66 -20.05
C VAL A 241 9.76 -1.89 -20.94
N ASN A 242 10.79 -2.00 -21.76
CA ASN A 242 10.97 -3.07 -22.75
C ASN A 242 12.01 -4.15 -22.42
N SER A 243 12.72 -4.07 -21.27
CA SER A 243 13.59 -5.17 -20.85
C SER A 243 12.78 -6.43 -20.47
N LYS A 244 13.16 -7.60 -20.92
CA LYS A 244 12.41 -8.87 -20.76
C LYS A 244 12.30 -9.35 -19.30
N ASP A 245 13.14 -8.85 -18.40
CA ASP A 245 13.24 -9.31 -16.99
C ASP A 245 12.57 -8.37 -15.97
N ARG A 246 11.65 -7.53 -16.41
CA ARG A 246 11.01 -6.51 -15.57
C ARG A 246 9.94 -7.07 -14.66
N LYS A 247 10.22 -7.17 -13.40
CA LYS A 247 9.23 -7.45 -12.38
C LYS A 247 8.63 -6.18 -11.76
N TYR A 248 9.34 -5.03 -11.85
CA TYR A 248 8.96 -3.77 -11.21
C TYR A 248 8.02 -2.87 -12.03
N PHE A 249 7.80 -3.19 -13.31
CA PHE A 249 6.85 -2.44 -14.14
C PHE A 249 5.84 -3.37 -14.81
N ILE A 250 4.57 -3.08 -14.67
CA ILE A 250 3.45 -3.86 -15.20
C ILE A 250 2.65 -2.97 -16.16
N LYS A 251 2.45 -3.42 -17.39
CA LYS A 251 1.61 -2.72 -18.36
C LYS A 251 0.14 -2.80 -17.96
N ILE A 252 -0.67 -1.78 -18.34
CA ILE A 252 -2.12 -1.79 -18.04
C ILE A 252 -2.79 -3.06 -18.55
N GLU A 253 -2.45 -3.50 -19.75
CA GLU A 253 -3.03 -4.70 -20.37
C GLU A 253 -2.79 -5.98 -19.57
N GLU A 254 -1.60 -6.10 -18.92
CA GLU A 254 -1.23 -7.27 -18.11
C GLU A 254 -2.15 -7.43 -16.89
N LEU A 255 -2.70 -6.33 -16.36
CA LEU A 255 -3.65 -6.35 -15.23
C LEU A 255 -5.02 -6.92 -15.59
N PHE A 256 -5.34 -6.97 -16.86
CA PHE A 256 -6.65 -7.38 -17.36
C PHE A 256 -6.58 -8.59 -18.29
N MET A 257 -5.47 -9.36 -18.25
CA MET A 257 -5.29 -10.54 -19.12
C MET A 257 -6.37 -11.60 -18.91
N ASP A 258 -6.96 -11.67 -17.71
CA ASP A 258 -8.09 -12.56 -17.38
C ASP A 258 -9.44 -12.08 -17.94
N LYS A 259 -9.53 -10.85 -18.47
CA LYS A 259 -10.78 -10.29 -18.98
C LYS A 259 -10.99 -10.69 -20.44
N LYS A 260 -12.26 -10.93 -20.79
CA LYS A 260 -12.69 -11.25 -22.15
C LYS A 260 -12.36 -10.12 -23.12
N ILE A 261 -12.16 -10.48 -24.38
CA ILE A 261 -11.84 -9.54 -25.46
C ILE A 261 -13.10 -9.26 -26.27
N ILE A 262 -13.26 -7.99 -26.66
CA ILE A 262 -14.21 -7.54 -27.68
C ILE A 262 -13.37 -6.94 -28.80
N ASN A 263 -13.51 -7.50 -30.01
CA ASN A 263 -12.89 -6.96 -31.20
C ASN A 263 -13.90 -6.07 -31.96
N LEU A 264 -13.55 -4.80 -32.14
CA LEU A 264 -14.32 -3.82 -32.89
C LEU A 264 -13.68 -3.56 -34.25
N ASP A 265 -14.50 -3.30 -35.27
CA ASP A 265 -14.01 -2.72 -36.52
C ASP A 265 -13.56 -1.26 -36.27
N GLU A 266 -12.86 -0.68 -37.24
CA GLU A 266 -12.25 0.64 -37.10
C GLU A 266 -13.28 1.76 -36.83
N ASP A 267 -14.43 1.71 -37.46
CA ASP A 267 -15.50 2.71 -37.28
C ASP A 267 -16.11 2.65 -35.89
N LEU A 268 -16.41 1.45 -35.39
CA LEU A 268 -16.93 1.24 -34.04
C LEU A 268 -15.88 1.57 -32.98
N LEU A 269 -14.61 1.22 -33.23
CA LEU A 269 -13.53 1.56 -32.32
C LEU A 269 -13.36 3.08 -32.19
N ASN A 270 -13.38 3.81 -33.30
CA ASN A 270 -13.31 5.27 -33.30
C ASN A 270 -14.49 5.92 -32.55
N LYS A 271 -15.71 5.42 -32.75
CA LYS A 271 -16.88 5.86 -31.97
C LYS A 271 -16.70 5.60 -30.48
N PHE A 272 -16.23 4.41 -30.11
CA PHE A 272 -15.96 4.03 -28.71
C PHE A 272 -14.91 4.91 -28.07
N LEU A 273 -13.78 5.17 -28.75
CA LEU A 273 -12.70 6.03 -28.27
C LEU A 273 -13.14 7.48 -28.06
N ASN A 274 -14.15 7.93 -28.81
CA ASN A 274 -14.79 9.23 -28.65
C ASN A 274 -15.96 9.24 -27.64
N GLY A 275 -16.13 8.16 -26.87
CA GLY A 275 -17.10 8.06 -25.78
C GLY A 275 -18.53 7.74 -26.23
N VAL A 276 -18.75 7.30 -27.47
CA VAL A 276 -20.04 6.86 -27.94
C VAL A 276 -20.37 5.47 -27.38
N MET A 277 -21.55 5.31 -26.80
CA MET A 277 -22.02 4.01 -26.35
C MET A 277 -22.27 3.09 -27.53
N ILE A 278 -21.65 1.91 -27.49
CA ILE A 278 -21.80 0.87 -28.50
C ILE A 278 -22.69 -0.22 -27.93
N LYS A 279 -23.80 -0.51 -28.65
CA LYS A 279 -24.66 -1.63 -28.27
C LYS A 279 -23.96 -2.96 -28.58
N ASN A 280 -23.89 -3.83 -27.58
CA ASN A 280 -23.41 -5.21 -27.76
C ASN A 280 -24.27 -6.16 -26.92
N ASN A 281 -24.19 -7.46 -27.23
CA ASN A 281 -24.98 -8.50 -26.56
C ASN A 281 -24.16 -9.24 -25.48
N ASN A 282 -23.03 -8.68 -25.03
CA ASN A 282 -22.25 -9.30 -23.98
C ASN A 282 -22.85 -9.03 -22.59
N ILE A 283 -22.58 -9.92 -21.66
CA ILE A 283 -22.96 -9.76 -20.26
C ILE A 283 -22.21 -8.56 -19.67
N ASP A 284 -22.82 -7.81 -18.76
CA ASP A 284 -22.18 -6.71 -18.05
C ASP A 284 -20.86 -7.14 -17.42
N GLY A 285 -19.83 -6.33 -17.60
CA GLY A 285 -18.50 -6.67 -17.10
C GLY A 285 -17.40 -5.73 -17.60
N ILE A 286 -16.17 -6.12 -17.27
CA ILE A 286 -14.95 -5.46 -17.75
C ILE A 286 -14.42 -6.26 -18.92
N TYR A 287 -14.11 -5.60 -20.02
CA TYR A 287 -13.62 -6.18 -21.25
C TYR A 287 -12.37 -5.47 -21.75
N ARG A 288 -11.50 -6.20 -22.43
CA ARG A 288 -10.41 -5.64 -23.24
C ARG A 288 -10.95 -5.40 -24.65
N ILE A 289 -10.72 -4.19 -25.17
CA ILE A 289 -11.22 -3.81 -26.52
C ILE A 289 -10.04 -3.66 -27.46
N TYR A 290 -10.10 -4.35 -28.58
CA TYR A 290 -9.08 -4.32 -29.62
C TYR A 290 -9.69 -4.01 -30.98
N ASN A 291 -8.84 -3.54 -31.92
CA ASN A 291 -9.21 -3.50 -33.32
C ASN A 291 -9.21 -4.93 -33.89
N LYS A 292 -10.16 -5.25 -34.76
CA LYS A 292 -10.23 -6.57 -35.45
C LYS A 292 -9.01 -6.86 -36.32
N ASN A 293 -8.29 -5.80 -36.73
CA ASN A 293 -7.17 -5.90 -37.67
C ASN A 293 -5.79 -5.90 -36.97
N ASN A 294 -5.75 -6.01 -35.64
CA ASN A 294 -4.51 -6.06 -34.83
C ASN A 294 -4.49 -7.33 -33.96
#